data_2670ad3f5bbd3fd2ad620fccbe524a62
#
_entry.id   2670ad3f5bbd3fd2ad620fccbe524a62
#
_cell.length_a   1.000
_cell.length_b   1.000
_cell.length_c   1.000
_cell.angle_alpha   90.00
_cell.angle_beta   90.00
_cell.angle_gamma   90.00
#
_symmetry.space_group_name_H-M   'P 1'
#
loop_
_entity.id
_entity.type
_entity.pdbx_description
1 polymer ?
#
loop_
_entity_poly.entity_id
_entity_poly.type
_entity_poly.pdbx_seq_one_letter_code
_entity_poly.pdbx_strand_id
1 'polypeptide(L)'
;MVPGLLLTALSIGYLGLLFAVAFYGESRSIYPGWARLRPYIYSLALGVYCTTWTFFGAVGTAVRDGWAYLPIYLGPALVFLLATPFLQRLVAVARSRNTTSIADLISARFGKSPALAALVAVMALTAAVPYLALQYKAVGTSIDVLTGSAGRDTHWFADTALWVA
;
A
#
# COMPACT_ATOMS: atom_id res chain seq x y z
N MET A 1 -13.08 -23.53 11.39
CA MET A 1 -13.05 -22.16 11.96
C MET A 1 -11.77 -21.99 12.73
N VAL A 2 -10.99 -20.96 12.42
CA VAL A 2 -9.71 -20.68 13.11
C VAL A 2 -10.03 -19.92 14.40
N PRO A 3 -9.50 -20.34 15.56
CA PRO A 3 -9.73 -19.60 16.81
C PRO A 3 -9.10 -18.21 16.69
N GLY A 4 -9.83 -17.16 17.11
CA GLY A 4 -9.40 -15.77 16.98
C GLY A 4 -8.03 -15.48 17.60
N LEU A 5 -7.74 -16.13 18.75
CA LEU A 5 -6.46 -16.01 19.44
C LEU A 5 -5.28 -16.51 18.58
N LEU A 6 -5.46 -17.59 17.82
CA LEU A 6 -4.45 -18.11 16.92
C LEU A 6 -4.23 -17.16 15.74
N LEU A 7 -5.30 -16.57 15.22
CA LEU A 7 -5.23 -15.60 14.12
C LEU A 7 -4.47 -14.33 14.56
N THR A 8 -4.80 -13.81 15.75
CA THR A 8 -4.11 -12.64 16.33
C THR A 8 -2.63 -12.92 16.56
N ALA A 9 -2.29 -14.10 17.11
CA ALA A 9 -0.90 -14.48 17.34
C ALA A 9 -0.11 -14.61 16.05
N LEU A 10 -0.70 -15.19 15.00
CA LEU A 10 -0.11 -15.29 13.66
C LEU A 10 0.11 -13.90 13.03
N SER A 11 -0.86 -12.99 13.17
CA SER A 11 -0.75 -11.63 12.64
C SER A 11 0.37 -10.84 13.32
N ILE A 12 0.45 -10.91 14.64
CA ILE A 12 1.54 -10.27 15.41
C ILE A 12 2.89 -10.89 15.06
N GLY A 13 2.97 -12.23 14.93
CA GLY A 13 4.17 -12.93 14.53
C GLY A 13 4.64 -12.52 13.12
N TYR A 14 3.71 -12.38 12.18
CA TYR A 14 3.98 -11.92 10.82
C TYR A 14 4.48 -10.47 10.81
N LEU A 15 3.82 -9.57 11.54
CA LEU A 15 4.29 -8.18 11.67
C LEU A 15 5.69 -8.13 12.29
N GLY A 16 5.94 -8.90 13.35
CA GLY A 16 7.27 -9.01 13.96
C GLY A 16 8.34 -9.49 12.98
N LEU A 17 7.99 -10.47 12.14
CA LEU A 17 8.88 -10.96 11.07
C LEU A 17 9.18 -9.85 10.05
N LEU A 18 8.16 -9.09 9.61
CA LEU A 18 8.34 -7.99 8.64
C LEU A 18 9.26 -6.91 9.23
N PHE A 19 9.06 -6.51 10.48
CA PHE A 19 9.93 -5.55 11.16
C PHE A 19 11.35 -6.08 11.33
N ALA A 20 11.53 -7.35 11.67
CA ALA A 20 12.84 -7.97 11.77
C ALA A 20 13.57 -7.94 10.41
N VAL A 21 12.89 -8.34 9.33
CA VAL A 21 13.47 -8.30 7.97
C VAL A 21 13.83 -6.88 7.55
N ALA A 22 12.97 -5.90 7.84
CA ALA A 22 13.24 -4.50 7.54
C ALA A 22 14.46 -3.98 8.32
N PHE A 23 14.52 -4.24 9.61
CA PHE A 23 15.64 -3.82 10.47
C PHE A 23 16.97 -4.46 10.04
N TYR A 24 16.98 -5.77 9.77
CA TYR A 24 18.17 -6.45 9.28
C TYR A 24 18.59 -5.98 7.89
N GLY A 25 17.63 -5.71 7.01
CA GLY A 25 17.90 -5.20 5.66
C GLY A 25 18.50 -3.80 5.67
N GLU A 26 18.08 -2.93 6.59
CA GLU A 26 18.60 -1.58 6.74
C GLU A 26 19.97 -1.55 7.46
N SER A 27 20.15 -2.40 8.47
CA SER A 27 21.38 -2.47 9.26
C SER A 27 22.58 -3.02 8.50
N ARG A 28 22.36 -3.82 7.47
CA ARG A 28 23.44 -4.40 6.68
C ARG A 28 23.46 -3.74 5.31
N SER A 29 24.51 -2.94 5.08
CA SER A 29 24.86 -2.48 3.74
C SER A 29 24.78 -3.65 2.76
N ILE A 30 23.96 -3.51 1.76
CA ILE A 30 23.60 -4.56 0.79
C ILE A 30 24.85 -5.25 0.29
N TYR A 31 24.97 -6.53 0.59
CA TYR A 31 26.07 -7.37 0.13
C TYR A 31 26.35 -7.17 -1.37
N PRO A 32 27.62 -7.01 -1.80
CA PRO A 32 27.96 -6.79 -3.22
C PRO A 32 27.40 -7.87 -4.15
N GLY A 33 27.23 -9.11 -3.65
CA GLY A 33 26.64 -10.22 -4.41
C GLY A 33 25.14 -10.06 -4.74
N TRP A 34 24.42 -9.23 -4.00
CA TRP A 34 22.98 -9.03 -4.20
C TRP A 34 22.65 -8.00 -5.30
N ALA A 35 23.68 -7.35 -5.86
CA ALA A 35 23.48 -6.42 -6.97
C ALA A 35 22.79 -7.07 -8.17
N ARG A 36 23.03 -8.35 -8.42
CA ARG A 36 22.36 -9.16 -9.47
C ARG A 36 20.87 -9.41 -9.16
N LEU A 37 20.50 -9.47 -7.89
CA LEU A 37 19.12 -9.74 -7.46
C LEU A 37 18.27 -8.47 -7.35
N ARG A 38 18.88 -7.29 -7.39
CA ARG A 38 18.16 -6.01 -7.31
C ARG A 38 16.97 -5.90 -8.27
N PRO A 39 17.09 -6.22 -9.57
CA PRO A 39 15.94 -6.11 -10.47
C PRO A 39 14.81 -7.08 -10.09
N TYR A 40 15.14 -8.28 -9.62
CA TYR A 40 14.14 -9.24 -9.16
C TYR A 40 13.46 -8.79 -7.86
N ILE A 41 14.22 -8.27 -6.90
CA ILE A 41 13.69 -7.71 -5.66
C ILE A 41 12.76 -6.52 -5.97
N TYR A 42 13.16 -5.65 -6.91
CA TYR A 42 12.31 -4.54 -7.36
C TYR A 42 11.02 -5.03 -8.04
N SER A 43 11.11 -6.04 -8.89
CA SER A 43 9.94 -6.62 -9.55
C SER A 43 8.98 -7.28 -8.54
N LEU A 44 9.53 -7.99 -7.54
CA LEU A 44 8.73 -8.56 -6.45
C LEU A 44 8.13 -7.48 -5.54
N ALA A 45 8.86 -6.40 -5.27
CA ALA A 45 8.35 -5.26 -4.50
C ALA A 45 7.16 -4.57 -5.21
N LEU A 46 7.16 -4.53 -6.55
CA LEU A 46 6.01 -4.07 -7.32
C LEU A 46 4.79 -5.00 -7.14
N GLY A 47 5.00 -6.29 -6.88
CA GLY A 47 3.92 -7.23 -6.55
C GLY A 47 3.19 -6.88 -5.25
N VAL A 48 3.84 -6.17 -4.33
CA VAL A 48 3.22 -5.64 -3.09
C VAL A 48 2.16 -4.56 -3.39
N TYR A 49 2.13 -4.03 -4.60
CA TYR A 49 1.05 -3.17 -5.08
C TYR A 49 -0.32 -3.87 -5.06
N CYS A 50 -0.36 -5.19 -5.05
CA CYS A 50 -1.57 -5.98 -4.87
C CYS A 50 -2.07 -5.84 -3.43
N THR A 51 -2.99 -4.89 -3.24
CA THR A 51 -3.65 -4.62 -1.96
C THR A 51 -4.96 -5.40 -1.85
N THR A 52 -5.65 -5.28 -0.72
CA THR A 52 -7.00 -5.84 -0.51
C THR A 52 -8.01 -5.31 -1.52
N TRP A 53 -7.83 -4.07 -2.03
CA TRP A 53 -8.61 -3.54 -3.15
C TRP A 53 -8.45 -4.41 -4.40
N THR A 54 -7.24 -4.81 -4.74
CA THR A 54 -6.99 -5.63 -5.93
C THR A 54 -7.68 -6.98 -5.82
N PHE A 55 -7.69 -7.57 -4.63
CA PHE A 55 -8.31 -8.89 -4.42
C PHE A 55 -9.84 -8.83 -4.31
N PHE A 56 -10.37 -7.96 -3.43
CA PHE A 56 -11.81 -7.90 -3.17
C PHE A 56 -12.52 -6.85 -4.01
N GLY A 57 -11.98 -5.63 -4.05
CA GLY A 57 -12.61 -4.51 -4.73
C GLY A 57 -12.65 -4.70 -6.24
N ALA A 58 -11.53 -5.06 -6.83
CA ALA A 58 -11.40 -5.23 -8.27
C ALA A 58 -12.29 -6.36 -8.79
N VAL A 59 -12.26 -7.52 -8.12
CA VAL A 59 -13.11 -8.67 -8.49
C VAL A 59 -14.58 -8.33 -8.31
N GLY A 60 -14.95 -7.71 -7.17
CA GLY A 60 -16.32 -7.30 -6.91
C GLY A 60 -16.85 -6.27 -7.92
N THR A 61 -16.03 -5.32 -8.34
CA THR A 61 -16.38 -4.34 -9.36
C THR A 61 -16.51 -4.99 -10.73
N ALA A 62 -15.61 -5.89 -11.09
CA ALA A 62 -15.68 -6.62 -12.35
C ALA A 62 -16.95 -7.46 -12.47
N VAL A 63 -17.39 -8.09 -11.37
CA VAL A 63 -18.62 -8.88 -11.34
C VAL A 63 -19.87 -8.01 -11.44
N ARG A 64 -19.88 -6.83 -10.82
CA ARG A 64 -21.04 -5.92 -10.83
C ARG A 64 -21.14 -5.10 -12.12
N ASP A 65 -20.02 -4.52 -12.54
CA ASP A 65 -19.99 -3.47 -13.56
C ASP A 65 -19.50 -4.02 -14.92
N GLY A 66 -19.08 -5.29 -14.99
CA GLY A 66 -18.61 -5.92 -16.21
C GLY A 66 -17.47 -5.15 -16.88
N TRP A 67 -17.66 -4.76 -18.14
CA TRP A 67 -16.65 -4.04 -18.92
C TRP A 67 -16.29 -2.63 -18.39
N ALA A 68 -17.15 -2.02 -17.59
CA ALA A 68 -16.87 -0.71 -16.96
C ALA A 68 -15.71 -0.75 -15.96
N TYR A 69 -15.29 -1.93 -15.54
CA TYR A 69 -14.10 -2.15 -14.72
C TYR A 69 -12.78 -1.89 -15.47
N LEU A 70 -12.72 -2.09 -16.78
CA LEU A 70 -11.50 -1.99 -17.58
C LEU A 70 -10.73 -0.65 -17.46
N PRO A 71 -11.38 0.53 -17.44
CA PRO A 71 -10.70 1.82 -17.34
C PRO A 71 -9.82 1.95 -16.08
N ILE A 72 -10.16 1.25 -14.99
CA ILE A 72 -9.42 1.28 -13.73
C ILE A 72 -7.97 0.79 -13.93
N TYR A 73 -7.75 -0.21 -14.79
CA TYR A 73 -6.42 -0.74 -15.09
C TYR A 73 -5.81 -0.16 -16.36
N LEU A 74 -6.65 0.20 -17.34
CA LEU A 74 -6.18 0.84 -18.56
C LEU A 74 -5.54 2.21 -18.28
N GLY A 75 -6.09 2.99 -17.33
CA GLY A 75 -5.54 4.28 -16.95
C GLY A 75 -4.06 4.20 -16.56
N PRO A 76 -3.72 3.47 -15.49
CA PRO A 76 -2.32 3.27 -15.07
C PRO A 76 -1.45 2.63 -16.16
N ALA A 77 -1.97 1.64 -16.87
CA ALA A 77 -1.21 0.99 -17.96
C ALA A 77 -0.83 1.98 -19.06
N LEU A 78 -1.75 2.83 -19.50
CA LEU A 78 -1.49 3.87 -20.49
C LEU A 78 -0.50 4.92 -19.97
N VAL A 79 -0.60 5.31 -18.70
CA VAL A 79 0.36 6.24 -18.09
C VAL A 79 1.77 5.65 -18.12
N PHE A 80 1.95 4.39 -17.73
CA PHE A 80 3.25 3.74 -17.78
C PHE A 80 3.77 3.56 -19.21
N LEU A 81 2.90 3.29 -20.18
CA LEU A 81 3.29 3.07 -21.56
C LEU A 81 3.65 4.38 -22.28
N LEU A 82 2.81 5.40 -22.13
CA LEU A 82 2.92 6.65 -22.90
C LEU A 82 3.73 7.73 -22.15
N ALA A 83 3.63 7.79 -20.82
CA ALA A 83 4.28 8.81 -20.02
C ALA A 83 5.62 8.37 -19.41
N THR A 84 6.17 7.21 -19.79
CA THR A 84 7.48 6.74 -19.33
C THR A 84 8.58 7.79 -19.45
N PRO A 85 8.74 8.53 -20.57
CA PRO A 85 9.78 9.57 -20.67
C PRO A 85 9.56 10.71 -19.66
N PHE A 86 8.31 11.06 -19.40
CA PHE A 86 7.95 12.07 -18.40
C PHE A 86 8.29 11.57 -16.98
N LEU A 87 7.92 10.33 -16.66
CA LEU A 87 8.21 9.71 -15.36
C LEU A 87 9.71 9.61 -15.10
N GLN A 88 10.50 9.24 -16.12
CA GLN A 88 11.96 9.22 -16.01
C GLN A 88 12.55 10.59 -15.72
N ARG A 89 12.06 11.64 -16.39
CA ARG A 89 12.48 13.03 -16.11
C ARG A 89 12.09 13.45 -14.70
N LEU A 90 10.87 13.10 -14.25
CA LEU A 90 10.40 13.40 -12.91
C LEU A 90 11.30 12.76 -11.84
N VAL A 91 11.65 11.47 -12.01
CA VAL A 91 12.56 10.75 -11.12
C VAL A 91 13.97 11.37 -11.15
N ALA A 92 14.47 11.77 -12.31
CA ALA A 92 15.77 12.45 -12.42
C ALA A 92 15.78 13.77 -11.65
N VAL A 93 14.73 14.58 -11.77
CA VAL A 93 14.57 15.84 -11.01
C VAL A 93 14.46 15.57 -9.52
N ALA A 94 13.67 14.59 -9.10
CA ALA A 94 13.53 14.23 -7.70
C ALA A 94 14.88 13.83 -7.08
N ARG A 95 15.66 13.01 -7.79
CA ARG A 95 17.01 12.61 -7.36
C ARG A 95 17.98 13.79 -7.29
N SER A 96 17.99 14.66 -8.30
CA SER A 96 18.90 15.83 -8.32
C SER A 96 18.60 16.83 -7.23
N ARG A 97 17.35 16.88 -6.75
CA ARG A 97 16.89 17.76 -5.68
C ARG A 97 16.88 17.13 -4.30
N ASN A 98 17.26 15.84 -4.18
CA ASN A 98 17.15 15.04 -2.95
C ASN A 98 15.78 15.14 -2.29
N THR A 99 14.72 15.14 -3.12
CA THR A 99 13.35 15.19 -2.63
C THR A 99 12.90 13.80 -2.22
N THR A 100 12.27 13.68 -1.04
CA THR A 100 11.86 12.40 -0.46
C THR A 100 10.35 12.15 -0.54
N SER A 101 9.56 13.19 -0.81
CA SER A 101 8.11 13.11 -0.89
C SER A 101 7.57 13.95 -2.05
N ILE A 102 6.32 13.67 -2.45
CA ILE A 102 5.60 14.48 -3.46
C ILE A 102 5.44 15.92 -2.96
N ALA A 103 5.15 16.11 -1.67
CA ALA A 103 5.01 17.42 -1.07
C ALA A 103 6.32 18.22 -1.14
N ASP A 104 7.45 17.56 -0.88
CA ASP A 104 8.78 18.16 -0.99
C ASP A 104 9.13 18.47 -2.46
N LEU A 105 8.80 17.59 -3.40
CA LEU A 105 9.03 17.81 -4.83
C LEU A 105 8.27 19.05 -5.34
N ILE A 106 7.00 19.20 -4.95
CA ILE A 106 6.18 20.35 -5.32
C ILE A 106 6.71 21.61 -4.67
N SER A 107 7.00 21.58 -3.38
CA SER A 107 7.54 22.74 -2.65
C SER A 107 8.90 23.20 -3.19
N ALA A 108 9.75 22.24 -3.61
CA ALA A 108 11.05 22.53 -4.21
C ALA A 108 10.93 23.32 -5.53
N ARG A 109 9.84 23.15 -6.26
CA ARG A 109 9.56 23.91 -7.50
C ARG A 109 9.20 25.37 -7.20
N PHE A 110 8.61 25.64 -6.03
CA PHE A 110 8.13 26.95 -5.61
C PHE A 110 8.97 27.54 -4.46
N GLY A 111 10.29 27.48 -4.59
CA GLY A 111 11.22 28.12 -3.66
C GLY A 111 11.32 27.43 -2.29
N LYS A 112 11.01 26.12 -2.19
CA LYS A 112 11.01 25.36 -0.94
C LYS A 112 10.08 25.95 0.15
N SER A 113 8.91 26.41 -0.25
CA SER A 113 7.91 26.97 0.66
C SER A 113 7.38 25.91 1.64
N PRO A 114 7.60 26.07 2.97
CA PRO A 114 7.08 25.11 3.96
C PRO A 114 5.55 25.08 4.01
N ALA A 115 4.91 26.22 3.79
CA ALA A 115 3.46 26.33 3.78
C ALA A 115 2.84 25.51 2.62
N LEU A 116 3.47 25.56 1.44
CA LEU A 116 3.02 24.76 0.30
C LEU A 116 3.24 23.26 0.53
N ALA A 117 4.37 22.89 1.13
CA ALA A 117 4.63 21.50 1.51
C ALA A 117 3.56 20.96 2.48
N ALA A 118 3.23 21.75 3.52
CA ALA A 118 2.19 21.41 4.49
C ALA A 118 0.81 21.28 3.83
N LEU A 119 0.45 22.20 2.95
CA LEU A 119 -0.82 22.14 2.21
C LEU A 119 -0.93 20.84 1.39
N VAL A 120 0.10 20.52 0.62
CA VAL A 120 0.14 19.30 -0.20
C VAL A 120 0.11 18.03 0.67
N ALA A 121 0.79 18.04 1.82
CA ALA A 121 0.75 16.93 2.76
C ALA A 121 -0.65 16.71 3.35
N VAL A 122 -1.35 17.79 3.74
CA VAL A 122 -2.74 17.71 4.22
C VAL A 122 -3.67 17.17 3.14
N MET A 123 -3.54 17.65 1.90
CA MET A 123 -4.33 17.15 0.78
C MET A 123 -4.07 15.65 0.53
N ALA A 124 -2.81 15.23 0.58
CA ALA A 124 -2.44 13.82 0.41
C ALA A 124 -3.00 12.93 1.53
N LEU A 125 -2.94 13.39 2.79
CA LEU A 125 -3.53 12.70 3.94
C LEU A 125 -5.04 12.57 3.79
N THR A 126 -5.73 13.65 3.43
CA THR A 126 -7.18 13.64 3.22
C THR A 126 -7.59 12.65 2.12
N ALA A 127 -6.80 12.55 1.05
CA ALA A 127 -7.05 11.58 -0.01
C ALA A 127 -6.72 10.12 0.41
N ALA A 128 -5.73 9.94 1.30
CA ALA A 128 -5.32 8.61 1.76
C ALA A 128 -6.32 7.99 2.75
N VAL A 129 -7.01 8.78 3.58
CA VAL A 129 -7.93 8.28 4.62
C VAL A 129 -9.04 7.37 4.06
N PRO A 130 -9.81 7.75 3.02
CA PRO A 130 -10.83 6.87 2.47
C PRO A 130 -10.24 5.57 1.89
N TYR A 131 -9.06 5.65 1.29
CA TYR A 131 -8.37 4.49 0.75
C TYR A 131 -7.96 3.52 1.86
N LEU A 132 -7.38 4.01 2.96
CA LEU A 132 -7.04 3.20 4.12
C LEU A 132 -8.28 2.56 4.75
N ALA A 133 -9.37 3.30 4.87
CA ALA A 133 -10.64 2.76 5.38
C ALA A 133 -11.15 1.57 4.57
N LEU A 134 -11.00 1.60 3.23
CA LEU A 134 -11.33 0.46 2.37
C LEU A 134 -10.43 -0.74 2.62
N GLN A 135 -9.14 -0.53 2.88
CA GLN A 135 -8.20 -1.60 3.20
C GLN A 135 -8.57 -2.29 4.52
N TYR A 136 -8.81 -1.50 5.58
CA TYR A 136 -9.23 -2.04 6.88
C TYR A 136 -10.55 -2.80 6.78
N LYS A 137 -11.53 -2.26 6.08
CA LYS A 137 -12.81 -2.96 5.85
C LYS A 137 -12.61 -4.32 5.17
N ALA A 138 -11.75 -4.39 4.17
CA ALA A 138 -11.50 -5.64 3.45
C ALA A 138 -10.76 -6.68 4.34
N VAL A 139 -9.80 -6.23 5.14
CA VAL A 139 -9.13 -7.10 6.13
C VAL A 139 -10.14 -7.60 7.17
N GLY A 140 -10.97 -6.71 7.74
CA GLY A 140 -12.02 -7.08 8.68
C GLY A 140 -12.96 -8.13 8.12
N THR A 141 -13.48 -7.92 6.90
CA THR A 141 -14.35 -8.91 6.23
C THR A 141 -13.66 -10.27 6.04
N SER A 142 -12.37 -10.27 5.73
CA SER A 142 -11.61 -11.52 5.57
C SER A 142 -11.51 -12.29 6.88
N ILE A 143 -11.27 -11.58 7.98
CA ILE A 143 -11.18 -12.16 9.31
C ILE A 143 -12.53 -12.72 9.75
N ASP A 144 -13.62 -11.98 9.54
CA ASP A 144 -14.98 -12.42 9.85
C ASP A 144 -15.35 -13.71 9.13
N VAL A 145 -14.97 -13.84 7.87
CA VAL A 145 -15.20 -15.08 7.10
C VAL A 145 -14.37 -16.24 7.66
N LEU A 146 -13.09 -16.00 8.00
CA LEU A 146 -12.19 -17.03 8.52
C LEU A 146 -12.58 -17.52 9.92
N THR A 147 -13.03 -16.60 10.78
CA THR A 147 -13.46 -16.93 12.15
C THR A 147 -14.89 -17.44 12.22
N GLY A 148 -15.68 -17.22 11.16
CA GLY A 148 -17.11 -17.55 11.13
C GLY A 148 -17.94 -16.60 12.00
N SER A 149 -17.43 -15.40 12.29
CA SER A 149 -18.13 -14.36 13.05
C SER A 149 -19.03 -13.48 12.19
N ALA A 150 -19.01 -13.68 10.88
CA ALA A 150 -19.85 -12.93 9.95
C ALA A 150 -21.34 -12.98 10.37
N GLY A 151 -21.89 -11.81 10.70
CA GLY A 151 -23.30 -11.69 11.14
C GLY A 151 -23.55 -11.91 12.62
N ARG A 152 -22.52 -12.05 13.45
CA ARG A 152 -22.66 -12.00 14.90
C ARG A 152 -22.44 -10.58 15.41
N ASP A 153 -23.39 -10.07 16.19
CA ASP A 153 -23.24 -8.83 16.95
C ASP A 153 -22.23 -9.09 18.09
N THR A 154 -20.95 -8.95 17.79
CA THR A 154 -19.90 -9.04 18.81
C THR A 154 -19.67 -7.67 19.42
N HIS A 155 -19.53 -7.63 20.74
CA HIS A 155 -19.06 -6.42 21.41
C HIS A 155 -17.71 -6.01 20.82
N TRP A 156 -17.52 -4.73 20.56
CA TRP A 156 -16.31 -4.18 19.92
C TRP A 156 -14.99 -4.64 20.57
N PHE A 157 -14.98 -4.93 21.88
CA PHE A 157 -13.81 -5.50 22.56
C PHE A 157 -13.53 -6.97 22.21
N ALA A 158 -14.54 -7.73 21.76
CA ALA A 158 -14.40 -9.13 21.40
C ALA A 158 -14.26 -9.32 19.87
N ASP A 159 -14.32 -8.25 19.12
CA ASP A 159 -14.22 -8.28 17.66
C ASP A 159 -12.76 -8.44 17.22
N THR A 160 -12.42 -9.67 16.83
CA THR A 160 -11.07 -10.01 16.36
C THR A 160 -10.71 -9.21 15.11
N ALA A 161 -11.68 -8.86 14.27
CA ALA A 161 -11.46 -8.09 13.07
C ALA A 161 -10.96 -6.68 13.38
N LEU A 162 -11.49 -6.05 14.44
CA LEU A 162 -11.07 -4.73 14.89
C LEU A 162 -9.62 -4.71 15.40
N TRP A 163 -9.19 -5.80 16.07
CA TRP A 163 -7.85 -5.85 16.67
C TRP A 163 -6.75 -6.27 15.72
N VAL A 164 -7.11 -6.91 14.60
CA VAL A 164 -6.14 -7.39 13.60
C VAL A 164 -6.04 -6.44 12.41
N ALA A 165 -7.07 -5.64 12.14
CA ALA A 165 -7.06 -4.64 11.07
C ALA A 165 -6.28 -3.39 11.45
#